data_f747af0bca5384c901870a76add7104e
#
_entry.id   f747af0bca5384c901870a76add7104e
#
_cell.length_a   1.000
_cell.length_b   1.000
_cell.length_c   1.000
_cell.angle_alpha   90.00
_cell.angle_beta   90.00
_cell.angle_gamma   90.00
#
_symmetry.space_group_name_H-M   'P 1'
#
loop_
_entity.id
_entity.type
_entity.pdbx_description
1 polymer ?
#
loop_
_entity_poly.entity_id
_entity_poly.type
_entity_poly.pdbx_seq_one_letter_code
_entity_poly.pdbx_strand_id
1 'polypeptide(L)'
;MCEFISWKEVTDKDGKVHLFYLTANDIWNTKRGKELIKYCQNSDDLVGHGAIDYYYQLNGKGVSKECIDFATPDNFPKEIVKDIKRGAFRGMGIHSALLTQQAWVEYRKIRQPAWVEYGKIRRQAWVEYRKIRQPAWAKYEKIRQPAWAKYEKIRQQAWVEYDKIRQDIFWDLFANPKNRTKKWR
;
A
#
# COMPACT_ATOMS: atom_id res chain seq x y z
N MET A 1 -11.70 -0.13 -0.86
CA MET A 1 -13.04 -0.50 -0.34
C MET A 1 -12.83 -1.64 0.63
N CYS A 2 -13.21 -1.44 1.89
CA CYS A 2 -12.98 -2.49 2.89
C CYS A 2 -13.96 -3.63 2.66
N GLU A 3 -13.43 -4.76 2.27
CA GLU A 3 -14.19 -6.01 2.14
C GLU A 3 -14.19 -6.79 3.47
N PHE A 4 -13.76 -6.14 4.56
CA PHE A 4 -13.62 -6.74 5.89
C PHE A 4 -14.06 -5.78 6.99
N ILE A 5 -14.32 -6.31 8.16
CA ILE A 5 -14.42 -5.55 9.42
C ILE A 5 -13.34 -6.07 10.36
N SER A 6 -12.55 -5.14 10.90
CA SER A 6 -11.54 -5.44 11.92
C SER A 6 -12.03 -5.02 13.30
N TRP A 7 -11.60 -5.76 14.32
CA TRP A 7 -11.81 -5.40 15.73
C TRP A 7 -10.66 -5.88 16.60
N LYS A 8 -10.58 -5.36 17.80
CA LYS A 8 -9.66 -5.84 18.84
C LYS A 8 -10.44 -6.26 20.09
N GLU A 9 -10.01 -7.34 20.69
CA GLU A 9 -10.54 -7.85 21.95
C GLU A 9 -9.51 -7.63 23.04
N VAL A 10 -9.86 -6.83 24.04
CA VAL A 10 -9.00 -6.54 25.19
C VAL A 10 -9.65 -7.13 26.44
N THR A 11 -8.96 -8.04 27.09
CA THR A 11 -9.42 -8.60 28.37
C THR A 11 -8.94 -7.73 29.52
N ASP A 12 -9.83 -7.29 30.37
CA ASP A 12 -9.51 -6.53 31.58
C ASP A 12 -9.01 -7.43 32.72
N LYS A 13 -8.71 -6.82 33.87
CA LYS A 13 -8.18 -7.53 35.04
C LYS A 13 -9.18 -8.52 35.65
N ASP A 14 -10.47 -8.32 35.40
CA ASP A 14 -11.57 -9.14 35.93
C ASP A 14 -11.96 -10.25 34.94
N GLY A 15 -11.18 -10.41 33.85
CA GLY A 15 -11.41 -11.43 32.80
C GLY A 15 -12.51 -11.06 31.82
N LYS A 16 -13.05 -9.83 31.86
CA LYS A 16 -14.07 -9.38 30.92
C LYS A 16 -13.43 -8.92 29.62
N VAL A 17 -13.97 -9.38 28.49
CA VAL A 17 -13.55 -8.99 27.15
C VAL A 17 -14.28 -7.72 26.71
N HIS A 18 -13.50 -6.72 26.35
CA HIS A 18 -13.97 -5.47 25.74
C HIS A 18 -13.66 -5.47 24.26
N LEU A 19 -14.65 -5.07 23.47
CA LEU A 19 -14.57 -5.04 22.00
C LEU A 19 -14.31 -3.61 21.51
N PHE A 20 -13.30 -3.45 20.67
CA PHE A 20 -12.91 -2.16 20.08
C PHE A 20 -12.91 -2.28 18.54
N TYR A 21 -13.70 -1.45 17.89
CA TYR A 21 -13.80 -1.30 16.43
C TYR A 21 -14.23 0.11 16.08
N LEU A 22 -14.08 0.50 14.84
CA LEU A 22 -14.42 1.85 14.38
C LEU A 22 -15.70 1.80 13.55
N THR A 23 -16.59 2.75 13.82
CA THR A 23 -17.77 3.03 13.00
C THR A 23 -17.56 4.26 12.13
N ALA A 24 -18.46 4.48 11.19
CA ALA A 24 -18.45 5.70 10.37
C ALA A 24 -18.52 6.97 11.22
N ASN A 25 -19.29 6.94 12.34
CA ASN A 25 -19.37 8.07 13.26
C ASN A 25 -18.02 8.38 13.92
N ASP A 26 -17.29 7.34 14.33
CA ASP A 26 -15.96 7.50 14.95
C ASP A 26 -14.98 8.17 14.01
N ILE A 27 -14.99 7.78 12.74
CA ILE A 27 -14.06 8.28 11.73
C ILE A 27 -14.43 9.68 11.26
N TRP A 28 -15.68 9.91 10.89
CA TRP A 28 -16.09 11.14 10.20
C TRP A 28 -16.51 12.28 11.14
N ASN A 29 -17.04 11.96 12.31
CA ASN A 29 -17.70 12.94 13.18
C ASN A 29 -16.93 13.25 14.46
N THR A 30 -15.84 12.53 14.78
CA THR A 30 -15.03 12.81 15.96
C THR A 30 -13.75 13.56 15.60
N LYS A 31 -13.19 14.31 16.58
CA LYS A 31 -11.91 14.98 16.42
C LYS A 31 -10.79 13.97 16.10
N ARG A 32 -10.75 12.87 16.83
CA ARG A 32 -9.73 11.84 16.67
C ARG A 32 -9.83 11.09 15.34
N GLY A 33 -11.04 10.84 14.84
CA GLY A 33 -11.26 10.30 13.51
C GLY A 33 -10.76 11.23 12.41
N LYS A 34 -11.01 12.54 12.53
CA LYS A 34 -10.50 13.56 11.60
C LYS A 34 -8.96 13.67 11.62
N GLU A 35 -8.34 13.45 12.77
CA GLU A 35 -6.88 13.34 12.86
C GLU A 35 -6.38 12.07 12.15
N LEU A 36 -7.03 10.93 12.37
CA LEU A 36 -6.70 9.67 11.72
C LEU A 36 -6.73 9.78 10.18
N ILE A 37 -7.76 10.42 9.62
CA ILE A 37 -7.89 10.64 8.16
C ILE A 37 -6.67 11.37 7.57
N LYS A 38 -6.05 12.28 8.31
CA LYS A 38 -4.87 13.04 7.82
C LYS A 38 -3.62 12.17 7.67
N TYR A 39 -3.51 11.10 8.42
CA TYR A 39 -2.35 10.21 8.43
C TYR A 39 -2.54 8.98 7.54
N CYS A 40 -3.77 8.55 7.31
CA CYS A 40 -4.06 7.39 6.48
C CYS A 40 -4.05 7.75 5.00
N GLN A 41 -3.21 7.06 4.22
CA GLN A 41 -3.12 7.27 2.77
C GLN A 41 -4.23 6.53 2.01
N ASN A 42 -4.74 5.44 2.56
CA ASN A 42 -5.77 4.60 1.97
C ASN A 42 -7.00 4.49 2.87
N SER A 43 -8.16 4.30 2.28
CA SER A 43 -9.42 4.07 3.02
C SER A 43 -9.38 2.80 3.88
N ASP A 44 -8.61 1.80 3.46
CA ASP A 44 -8.50 0.53 4.17
C ASP A 44 -7.69 0.67 5.47
N ASP A 45 -6.72 1.60 5.49
CA ASP A 45 -5.97 1.93 6.70
C ASP A 45 -6.86 2.53 7.81
N LEU A 46 -7.96 3.21 7.43
CA LEU A 46 -8.89 3.83 8.38
C LEU A 46 -9.71 2.83 9.22
N VAL A 47 -9.76 1.59 8.81
CA VAL A 47 -10.57 0.54 9.47
C VAL A 47 -9.74 -0.65 9.93
N GLY A 48 -8.43 -0.61 9.68
CA GLY A 48 -7.47 -1.63 10.11
C GLY A 48 -7.13 -1.55 11.59
N HIS A 49 -6.44 -2.57 12.09
CA HIS A 49 -6.06 -2.70 13.49
C HIS A 49 -5.22 -1.52 14.02
N GLY A 50 -4.34 -0.93 13.17
CA GLY A 50 -3.56 0.25 13.51
C GLY A 50 -4.42 1.49 13.79
N ALA A 51 -5.49 1.68 13.01
CA ALA A 51 -6.45 2.75 13.23
C ALA A 51 -7.22 2.56 14.55
N ILE A 52 -7.63 1.33 14.86
CA ILE A 52 -8.29 0.99 16.13
C ILE A 52 -7.35 1.27 17.31
N ASP A 53 -6.10 0.82 17.21
CA ASP A 53 -5.07 1.07 18.24
C ASP A 53 -4.87 2.57 18.49
N TYR A 54 -4.72 3.35 17.43
CA TYR A 54 -4.56 4.80 17.52
C TYR A 54 -5.80 5.46 18.13
N TYR A 55 -6.99 5.12 17.63
CA TYR A 55 -8.23 5.76 18.05
C TYR A 55 -8.56 5.51 19.51
N TYR A 56 -8.38 4.30 20.01
CA TYR A 56 -8.67 3.92 21.39
C TYR A 56 -7.45 3.96 22.33
N GLN A 57 -6.25 4.31 21.82
CA GLN A 57 -5.00 4.35 22.58
C GLN A 57 -4.66 3.01 23.25
N LEU A 58 -4.86 1.93 22.54
CA LEU A 58 -4.66 0.59 23.10
C LEU A 58 -3.18 0.23 23.27
N ASN A 59 -2.26 0.95 22.59
CA ASN A 59 -0.80 0.74 22.68
C ASN A 59 -0.40 -0.72 22.40
N GLY A 60 -1.00 -1.31 21.38
CA GLY A 60 -0.77 -2.70 20.99
C GLY A 60 -1.46 -3.76 21.85
N LYS A 61 -2.25 -3.37 22.86
CA LYS A 61 -2.98 -4.31 23.71
C LYS A 61 -4.10 -5.01 22.96
N GLY A 62 -4.41 -6.24 23.40
CA GLY A 62 -5.52 -7.03 22.90
C GLY A 62 -5.19 -7.88 21.68
N VAL A 63 -6.14 -8.74 21.34
CA VAL A 63 -6.06 -9.65 20.19
C VAL A 63 -6.73 -8.99 18.99
N SER A 64 -5.99 -8.86 17.89
CA SER A 64 -6.50 -8.34 16.62
C SER A 64 -7.25 -9.43 15.88
N LYS A 65 -8.46 -9.12 15.42
CA LYS A 65 -9.33 -10.01 14.64
C LYS A 65 -9.93 -9.26 13.46
N GLU A 66 -10.19 -9.98 12.40
CA GLU A 66 -10.90 -9.46 11.23
C GLU A 66 -11.76 -10.54 10.60
N CYS A 67 -12.81 -10.15 9.89
CA CYS A 67 -13.65 -11.05 9.13
C CYS A 67 -14.03 -10.45 7.80
N ILE A 68 -13.88 -11.26 6.74
CA ILE A 68 -14.25 -10.94 5.36
C ILE A 68 -15.52 -11.71 4.93
N ASP A 69 -15.96 -12.67 5.71
CA ASP A 69 -17.12 -13.50 5.40
C ASP A 69 -18.40 -12.94 6.02
N PHE A 70 -19.19 -12.28 5.20
CA PHE A 70 -20.49 -11.71 5.54
C PHE A 70 -21.66 -12.66 5.23
N ALA A 71 -21.41 -13.92 4.90
CA ALA A 71 -22.48 -14.88 4.56
C ALA A 71 -23.40 -15.17 5.73
N THR A 72 -22.88 -15.09 6.95
CA THR A 72 -23.68 -15.25 8.18
C THR A 72 -23.29 -14.22 9.24
N PRO A 73 -24.25 -13.68 10.02
CA PRO A 73 -23.96 -12.81 11.15
C PRO A 73 -23.14 -13.50 12.26
N ASP A 74 -23.15 -14.83 12.35
CA ASP A 74 -22.43 -15.59 13.38
C ASP A 74 -20.91 -15.47 13.28
N ASN A 75 -20.41 -15.00 12.13
CA ASN A 75 -18.99 -14.72 11.92
C ASN A 75 -18.50 -13.46 12.65
N PHE A 76 -19.41 -12.68 13.24
CA PHE A 76 -19.08 -11.40 13.89
C PHE A 76 -19.57 -11.37 15.35
N PRO A 77 -18.89 -10.59 16.22
CA PRO A 77 -19.43 -10.24 17.52
C PRO A 77 -20.82 -9.61 17.43
N LYS A 78 -21.66 -9.89 18.41
CA LYS A 78 -23.08 -9.43 18.42
C LYS A 78 -23.21 -7.90 18.31
N GLU A 79 -22.29 -7.17 18.91
CA GLU A 79 -22.22 -5.70 18.85
C GLU A 79 -21.97 -5.22 17.42
N ILE A 80 -21.03 -5.83 16.71
CA ILE A 80 -20.74 -5.53 15.31
C ILE A 80 -21.94 -5.88 14.43
N VAL A 81 -22.59 -7.03 14.64
CA VAL A 81 -23.81 -7.41 13.91
C VAL A 81 -24.92 -6.36 14.09
N LYS A 82 -25.11 -5.88 15.33
CA LYS A 82 -26.08 -4.81 15.63
C LYS A 82 -25.77 -3.54 14.85
N ASP A 83 -24.47 -3.19 14.79
CA ASP A 83 -23.99 -1.99 14.12
C ASP A 83 -24.05 -2.11 12.58
N ILE A 84 -23.79 -3.29 12.02
CA ILE A 84 -24.04 -3.57 10.60
C ILE A 84 -25.52 -3.34 10.27
N LYS A 85 -26.42 -3.94 11.04
CA LYS A 85 -27.88 -3.84 10.81
C LYS A 85 -28.42 -2.42 10.90
N ARG A 86 -27.86 -1.56 11.76
CA ARG A 86 -28.25 -0.13 11.86
C ARG A 86 -27.52 0.79 10.88
N GLY A 87 -26.60 0.25 10.06
CA GLY A 87 -25.86 1.03 9.08
C GLY A 87 -24.73 1.88 9.66
N ALA A 88 -24.18 1.50 10.82
CA ALA A 88 -23.08 2.23 11.49
C ALA A 88 -21.77 2.25 10.68
N PHE A 89 -21.63 1.38 9.68
CA PHE A 89 -20.49 1.30 8.76
C PHE A 89 -20.74 2.02 7.42
N ARG A 90 -21.78 2.86 7.34
CA ARG A 90 -22.07 3.61 6.11
C ARG A 90 -20.93 4.51 5.71
N GLY A 91 -20.42 4.35 4.46
CA GLY A 91 -19.26 5.10 3.96
C GLY A 91 -17.92 4.41 4.17
N MET A 92 -17.86 3.27 4.87
CA MET A 92 -16.63 2.52 5.13
C MET A 92 -16.39 1.38 4.14
N GLY A 93 -17.35 1.10 3.30
CA GLY A 93 -17.31 0.06 2.28
C GLY A 93 -18.68 -0.56 2.04
N ILE A 94 -18.72 -1.51 1.13
CA ILE A 94 -19.95 -2.26 0.80
C ILE A 94 -19.58 -3.73 0.57
N HIS A 95 -20.43 -4.63 1.05
CA HIS A 95 -20.29 -6.05 0.80
C HIS A 95 -21.58 -6.62 0.18
N SER A 96 -21.44 -7.32 -0.94
CA SER A 96 -22.60 -7.83 -1.71
C SER A 96 -23.46 -8.84 -0.94
N ALA A 97 -22.85 -9.61 -0.04
CA ALA A 97 -23.56 -10.60 0.77
C ALA A 97 -24.56 -10.00 1.78
N LEU A 98 -24.47 -8.68 2.04
CA LEU A 98 -25.45 -7.99 2.91
C LEU A 98 -26.79 -7.69 2.23
N LEU A 99 -26.87 -7.85 0.91
CA LEU A 99 -28.08 -7.60 0.12
C LEU A 99 -28.61 -8.88 -0.51
N THR A 100 -29.92 -8.97 -0.65
CA THR A 100 -30.53 -10.01 -1.49
C THR A 100 -30.07 -9.80 -2.95
N GLN A 101 -30.12 -10.88 -3.74
CA GLN A 101 -29.77 -10.80 -5.17
C GLN A 101 -30.58 -9.73 -5.90
N GLN A 102 -31.88 -9.59 -5.61
CA GLN A 102 -32.72 -8.59 -6.22
C GLN A 102 -32.28 -7.17 -5.84
N ALA A 103 -32.03 -6.91 -4.55
CA ALA A 103 -31.56 -5.61 -4.07
C ALA A 103 -30.17 -5.26 -4.62
N TRP A 104 -29.32 -6.25 -4.82
CA TRP A 104 -28.00 -6.05 -5.46
C TRP A 104 -28.10 -5.68 -6.95
N VAL A 105 -29.07 -6.26 -7.67
CA VAL A 105 -29.36 -5.86 -9.06
C VAL A 105 -29.84 -4.41 -9.12
N GLU A 106 -30.75 -4.02 -8.22
CA GLU A 106 -31.25 -2.65 -8.14
C GLU A 106 -30.14 -1.65 -7.76
N TYR A 107 -29.31 -1.98 -6.76
CA TYR A 107 -28.15 -1.19 -6.40
C TYR A 107 -27.24 -0.93 -7.61
N ARG A 108 -26.96 -1.94 -8.44
CA ARG A 108 -26.12 -1.78 -9.63
C ARG A 108 -26.74 -0.83 -10.66
N LYS A 109 -28.07 -0.90 -10.86
CA LYS A 109 -28.78 0.04 -11.76
C LYS A 109 -28.68 1.48 -11.26
N ILE A 110 -28.92 1.71 -9.97
CA ILE A 110 -28.87 3.05 -9.37
C ILE A 110 -27.45 3.62 -9.42
N ARG A 111 -26.44 2.79 -9.18
CA ARG A 111 -25.02 3.21 -9.21
C ARG A 111 -24.50 3.50 -10.62
N GLN A 112 -25.05 2.88 -11.65
CA GLN A 112 -24.53 2.93 -13.02
C GLN A 112 -24.29 4.35 -13.56
N PRO A 113 -25.20 5.32 -13.44
CA PRO A 113 -24.96 6.68 -13.89
C PRO A 113 -23.75 7.35 -13.20
N ALA A 114 -23.63 7.20 -11.89
CA ALA A 114 -22.51 7.75 -11.15
C ALA A 114 -21.16 7.10 -11.56
N TRP A 115 -21.18 5.82 -11.86
CA TRP A 115 -19.99 5.12 -12.38
C TRP A 115 -19.57 5.64 -13.75
N VAL A 116 -20.52 5.89 -14.64
CA VAL A 116 -20.25 6.46 -15.96
C VAL A 116 -19.63 7.86 -15.82
N GLU A 117 -20.20 8.69 -14.95
CA GLU A 117 -19.68 10.05 -14.71
C GLU A 117 -18.27 10.03 -14.10
N TYR A 118 -18.03 9.19 -13.10
CA TYR A 118 -16.69 8.96 -12.57
C TYR A 118 -15.70 8.57 -13.67
N GLY A 119 -16.11 7.68 -14.60
CA GLY A 119 -15.28 7.26 -15.72
C GLY A 119 -14.92 8.43 -16.68
N LYS A 120 -15.83 9.38 -16.90
CA LYS A 120 -15.55 10.58 -17.70
C LYS A 120 -14.55 11.49 -17.00
N ILE A 121 -14.80 11.83 -15.74
CA ILE A 121 -13.91 12.68 -14.94
C ILE A 121 -12.50 12.07 -14.87
N ARG A 122 -12.39 10.78 -14.60
CA ARG A 122 -11.11 10.08 -14.54
C ARG A 122 -10.36 10.15 -15.86
N ARG A 123 -11.04 9.97 -17.00
CA ARG A 123 -10.41 10.09 -18.33
C ARG A 123 -9.91 11.51 -18.60
N GLN A 124 -10.70 12.53 -18.26
CA GLN A 124 -10.29 13.93 -18.42
C GLN A 124 -9.04 14.24 -17.56
N ALA A 125 -9.07 13.88 -16.28
CA ALA A 125 -7.94 14.06 -15.39
C ALA A 125 -6.66 13.35 -15.90
N TRP A 126 -6.81 12.13 -16.46
CA TRP A 126 -5.71 11.40 -17.06
C TRP A 126 -5.12 12.10 -18.29
N VAL A 127 -5.97 12.68 -19.15
CA VAL A 127 -5.53 13.46 -20.31
C VAL A 127 -4.71 14.66 -19.86
N GLU A 128 -5.21 15.43 -18.88
CA GLU A 128 -4.49 16.59 -18.34
C GLU A 128 -3.15 16.19 -17.69
N TYR A 129 -3.14 15.14 -16.91
CA TYR A 129 -1.90 14.57 -16.34
C TYR A 129 -0.87 14.24 -17.43
N ARG A 130 -1.31 13.58 -18.52
CA ARG A 130 -0.41 13.25 -19.64
C ARG A 130 0.16 14.47 -20.34
N LYS A 131 -0.64 15.51 -20.54
CA LYS A 131 -0.17 16.79 -21.14
C LYS A 131 0.97 17.41 -20.34
N ILE A 132 0.95 17.31 -19.03
CA ILE A 132 2.02 17.82 -18.15
C ILE A 132 3.20 16.86 -18.13
N ARG A 133 2.95 15.58 -17.98
CA ARG A 133 4.01 14.57 -17.82
C ARG A 133 4.86 14.39 -19.05
N GLN A 134 4.28 14.36 -20.26
CA GLN A 134 5.02 14.09 -21.49
C GLN A 134 6.12 15.11 -21.78
N PRO A 135 5.87 16.43 -21.72
CA PRO A 135 6.92 17.42 -21.91
C PRO A 135 8.00 17.37 -20.82
N ALA A 136 7.60 17.12 -19.56
CA ALA A 136 8.55 17.00 -18.46
C ALA A 136 9.48 15.79 -18.65
N TRP A 137 8.94 14.66 -19.07
CA TRP A 137 9.71 13.47 -19.38
C TRP A 137 10.67 13.69 -20.55
N ALA A 138 10.20 14.34 -21.63
CA ALA A 138 11.06 14.66 -22.77
C ALA A 138 12.24 15.57 -22.37
N LYS A 139 12.02 16.57 -21.50
CA LYS A 139 13.08 17.41 -20.94
C LYS A 139 14.07 16.59 -20.10
N TYR A 140 13.56 15.73 -19.25
CA TYR A 140 14.38 14.83 -18.43
C TYR A 140 15.29 13.95 -19.30
N GLU A 141 14.75 13.30 -20.32
CA GLU A 141 15.53 12.43 -21.22
C GLU A 141 16.62 13.20 -21.99
N LYS A 142 16.33 14.42 -22.44
CA LYS A 142 17.35 15.28 -23.07
C LYS A 142 18.55 15.57 -22.18
N ILE A 143 18.35 15.66 -20.87
CA ILE A 143 19.43 15.90 -19.90
C ILE A 143 20.12 14.57 -19.54
N ARG A 144 19.33 13.54 -19.31
CA ARG A 144 19.83 12.24 -18.87
C ARG A 144 20.72 11.55 -19.88
N GLN A 145 20.31 11.52 -21.16
CA GLN A 145 21.03 10.78 -22.19
C GLN A 145 22.50 11.27 -22.39
N PRO A 146 22.77 12.58 -22.51
CA PRO A 146 24.16 13.06 -22.63
C PRO A 146 24.99 12.79 -21.36
N ALA A 147 24.37 12.94 -20.19
CA ALA A 147 25.04 12.67 -18.92
C ALA A 147 25.41 11.18 -18.78
N TRP A 148 24.51 10.29 -19.16
CA TRP A 148 24.76 8.86 -19.19
C TRP A 148 25.87 8.48 -20.18
N ALA A 149 25.82 9.01 -21.38
CA ALA A 149 26.87 8.77 -22.40
C ALA A 149 28.25 9.22 -21.92
N LYS A 150 28.32 10.38 -21.23
CA LYS A 150 29.57 10.85 -20.61
C LYS A 150 30.06 9.92 -19.51
N TYR A 151 29.16 9.48 -18.65
CA TYR A 151 29.47 8.51 -17.59
C TYR A 151 30.01 7.19 -18.16
N GLU A 152 29.37 6.60 -19.16
CA GLU A 152 29.82 5.37 -19.79
C GLU A 152 31.19 5.49 -20.44
N LYS A 153 31.46 6.62 -21.10
CA LYS A 153 32.79 6.88 -21.67
C LYS A 153 33.89 6.89 -20.60
N ILE A 154 33.64 7.61 -19.49
CA ILE A 154 34.61 7.69 -18.39
C ILE A 154 34.80 6.28 -17.77
N ARG A 155 33.70 5.55 -17.54
CA ARG A 155 33.75 4.20 -16.98
C ARG A 155 34.55 3.24 -17.85
N GLN A 156 34.36 3.30 -19.18
CA GLN A 156 35.11 2.47 -20.12
C GLN A 156 36.63 2.80 -20.10
N GLN A 157 36.99 4.08 -20.09
CA GLN A 157 38.38 4.50 -19.99
C GLN A 157 39.04 4.00 -18.70
N ALA A 158 38.37 4.22 -17.58
CA ALA A 158 38.86 3.73 -16.27
C ALA A 158 39.01 2.21 -16.24
N TRP A 159 38.09 1.47 -16.88
CA TRP A 159 38.20 0.03 -17.00
C TRP A 159 39.40 -0.44 -17.79
N VAL A 160 39.68 0.21 -18.95
CA VAL A 160 40.85 -0.11 -19.77
C VAL A 160 42.15 0.13 -19.01
N GLU A 161 42.26 1.26 -18.30
CA GLU A 161 43.41 1.56 -17.45
C GLU A 161 43.57 0.54 -16.32
N TYR A 162 42.49 0.21 -15.63
CA TYR A 162 42.53 -0.81 -14.59
C TYR A 162 42.99 -2.17 -15.15
N ASP A 163 42.45 -2.59 -16.27
CA ASP A 163 42.78 -3.89 -16.87
C ASP A 163 44.24 -3.96 -17.29
N LYS A 164 44.79 -2.86 -17.83
CA LYS A 164 46.21 -2.77 -18.14
C LYS A 164 47.08 -2.92 -16.89
N ILE A 165 46.81 -2.15 -15.86
CA ILE A 165 47.56 -2.22 -14.59
C ILE A 165 47.46 -3.64 -14.00
N ARG A 166 46.30 -4.26 -14.02
CA ARG A 166 46.09 -5.62 -13.54
C ARG A 166 46.95 -6.64 -14.30
N GLN A 167 47.01 -6.48 -15.62
CA GLN A 167 47.84 -7.37 -16.46
C GLN A 167 49.33 -7.17 -16.20
N ASP A 168 49.80 -5.92 -16.13
CA ASP A 168 51.18 -5.58 -15.84
C ASP A 168 51.60 -6.18 -14.49
N ILE A 169 50.85 -5.99 -13.42
CA ILE A 169 51.10 -6.58 -12.10
C ILE A 169 51.14 -8.10 -12.19
N PHE A 170 50.22 -8.72 -12.94
CA PHE A 170 50.23 -10.18 -13.08
C PHE A 170 51.53 -10.68 -13.74
N TRP A 171 51.96 -10.06 -14.85
CA TRP A 171 53.15 -10.49 -15.58
C TRP A 171 54.44 -10.18 -14.82
N ASP A 172 54.51 -9.08 -14.08
CA ASP A 172 55.65 -8.74 -13.21
C ASP A 172 55.83 -9.82 -12.10
N LEU A 173 54.73 -10.22 -11.49
CA LEU A 173 54.72 -11.32 -10.51
C LEU A 173 55.10 -12.63 -11.17
N PHE A 174 54.60 -12.93 -12.37
CA PHE A 174 54.92 -14.16 -13.10
C PHE A 174 56.34 -14.20 -13.60
N ALA A 175 56.99 -13.08 -13.84
CA ALA A 175 58.42 -13.00 -14.24
C ALA A 175 59.32 -13.64 -13.22
N ASN A 176 59.03 -13.57 -11.92
CA ASN A 176 59.78 -14.25 -10.88
C ASN A 176 59.43 -15.76 -10.83
N PRO A 177 60.39 -16.67 -11.13
CA PRO A 177 60.12 -18.10 -11.13
C PRO A 177 59.59 -18.67 -9.79
N LYS A 178 59.88 -18.00 -8.68
CA LYS A 178 59.38 -18.43 -7.35
C LYS A 178 57.85 -18.31 -7.23
N ASN A 179 57.28 -17.37 -7.98
CA ASN A 179 55.82 -17.14 -7.97
C ASN A 179 55.07 -18.04 -8.95
N ARG A 180 55.75 -18.78 -9.78
CA ARG A 180 55.12 -19.69 -10.74
C ARG A 180 54.71 -21.00 -10.04
N THR A 181 53.63 -21.57 -10.54
CA THR A 181 53.26 -22.93 -10.12
C THR A 181 54.33 -23.93 -10.58
N LYS A 182 54.40 -25.11 -9.92
CA LYS A 182 55.42 -26.14 -10.23
C LYS A 182 55.47 -26.54 -11.72
N LYS A 183 54.35 -26.47 -12.42
CA LYS A 183 54.26 -26.83 -13.86
C LYS A 183 54.89 -25.76 -14.79
N TRP A 184 55.06 -24.52 -14.29
CA TRP A 184 55.57 -23.38 -15.04
C TRP A 184 56.95 -22.84 -14.56
N ARG A 185 57.50 -23.48 -13.60
CA ARG A 185 58.91 -23.28 -13.16
C ARG A 185 59.85 -23.99 -14.11
#